data_79d547611ccb6b50de81146ed6f948fa
#
_entry.id   79d547611ccb6b50de81146ed6f948fa
#
_cell.length_a   1.000
_cell.length_b   1.000
_cell.length_c   1.000
_cell.angle_alpha   90.00
_cell.angle_beta   90.00
_cell.angle_gamma   90.00
#
_symmetry.space_group_name_H-M   'P 1'
#
loop_
_entity.id
_entity.type
_entity.pdbx_description
1 polymer ?
#
loop_
_entity_poly.entity_id
_entity_poly.type
_entity_poly.pdbx_seq_one_letter_code
_entity_poly.pdbx_strand_id
1 'polypeptide(L)'
;MKTLIELREISFFALLLAIISVVLATICAKGNKKSGKMPPEVAGSWPVIGHLHLLGGRNQLLHKTLGGMADDYGSIFSIRLGIHPTIVVSDWEIVKECFTANDRVFSTRPKSLALKIMDYNQTTFGFAPYGRYWRDMRKLVMVELLSNHRLELLKHVRDTETSLLMKDFMRNRQGMEGKLLWK
;
A
#
# COMPACT_ATOMS: atom_id res chain seq x y z
N MET A 1 -28.00 47.51 15.06
CA MET A 1 -28.43 46.26 14.36
C MET A 1 -27.27 45.55 13.69
N LYS A 2 -26.32 46.18 13.02
CA LYS A 2 -25.12 45.55 12.42
C LYS A 2 -24.21 44.88 13.46
N THR A 3 -23.93 45.51 14.59
CA THR A 3 -23.07 44.97 15.66
C THR A 3 -23.61 43.71 16.33
N LEU A 4 -24.92 43.52 16.42
CA LEU A 4 -25.55 42.31 16.95
C LEU A 4 -25.43 41.12 15.96
N ILE A 5 -25.42 41.38 14.65
CA ILE A 5 -25.24 40.34 13.63
C ILE A 5 -23.78 39.88 13.63
N GLU A 6 -22.81 40.79 13.67
CA GLU A 6 -21.38 40.44 13.75
C GLU A 6 -21.03 39.65 15.02
N LEU A 7 -21.59 40.02 16.18
CA LEU A 7 -21.40 39.25 17.43
C LEU A 7 -21.97 37.86 17.33
N ARG A 8 -23.07 37.66 16.61
CA ARG A 8 -23.68 36.35 16.41
C ARG A 8 -22.82 35.46 15.48
N GLU A 9 -22.28 36.04 14.41
CA GLU A 9 -21.37 35.32 13.51
C GLU A 9 -20.08 34.90 14.24
N ILE A 10 -19.46 35.80 15.01
CA ILE A 10 -18.26 35.49 15.79
C ILE A 10 -18.52 34.37 16.81
N SER A 11 -19.68 34.39 17.48
CA SER A 11 -20.04 33.33 18.43
C SER A 11 -20.28 31.99 17.75
N PHE A 12 -20.86 31.98 16.55
CA PHE A 12 -21.05 30.78 15.75
C PHE A 12 -19.71 30.15 15.30
N PHE A 13 -18.78 30.95 14.79
CA PHE A 13 -17.43 30.49 14.43
C PHE A 13 -16.64 29.98 15.63
N ALA A 14 -16.75 30.64 16.79
CA ALA A 14 -16.09 30.18 18.01
C ALA A 14 -16.65 28.84 18.50
N LEU A 15 -17.96 28.64 18.43
CA LEU A 15 -18.61 27.38 18.76
C LEU A 15 -18.21 26.26 17.80
N LEU A 16 -18.14 26.54 16.51
CA LEU A 16 -17.70 25.60 15.49
C LEU A 16 -16.24 25.14 15.73
N LEU A 17 -15.35 26.10 16.01
CA LEU A 17 -13.95 25.81 16.35
C LEU A 17 -13.83 24.99 17.64
N ALA A 18 -14.64 25.26 18.65
CA ALA A 18 -14.68 24.48 19.89
C ALA A 18 -15.14 23.04 19.63
N ILE A 19 -16.17 22.83 18.82
CA ILE A 19 -16.63 21.50 18.43
C ILE A 19 -15.54 20.74 17.65
N ILE A 20 -14.90 21.39 16.68
CA ILE A 20 -13.81 20.78 15.91
C ILE A 20 -12.65 20.40 16.83
N SER A 21 -12.26 21.25 17.77
CA SER A 21 -11.17 20.95 18.71
C SER A 21 -11.51 19.79 19.65
N VAL A 22 -12.74 19.68 20.12
CA VAL A 22 -13.19 18.55 20.94
C VAL A 22 -13.23 17.26 20.12
N VAL A 23 -13.71 17.30 18.89
CA VAL A 23 -13.71 16.14 17.98
C VAL A 23 -12.29 15.68 17.69
N LEU A 24 -11.37 16.60 17.38
CA LEU A 24 -9.96 16.28 17.17
C LEU A 24 -9.32 15.69 18.45
N ALA A 25 -9.58 16.27 19.59
CA ALA A 25 -9.07 15.77 20.88
C ALA A 25 -9.60 14.35 21.20
N THR A 26 -10.88 14.08 20.93
CA THR A 26 -11.45 12.73 21.14
C THR A 26 -10.90 11.70 20.15
N ILE A 27 -10.63 12.09 18.90
CA ILE A 27 -9.99 11.22 17.90
C ILE A 27 -8.54 10.91 18.33
N CYS A 28 -7.78 11.90 18.79
CA CYS A 28 -6.42 11.72 19.29
C CYS A 28 -6.38 10.86 20.57
N ALA A 29 -7.31 11.06 21.50
CA ALA A 29 -7.37 10.30 22.75
C ALA A 29 -7.72 8.81 22.52
N LYS A 30 -8.54 8.48 21.53
CA LYS A 30 -8.86 7.09 21.18
C LYS A 30 -7.66 6.32 20.59
N GLY A 31 -6.65 7.02 20.06
CA GLY A 31 -5.44 6.40 19.48
C GLY A 31 -4.50 5.74 20.49
N ASN A 32 -4.68 5.94 21.81
CA ASN A 32 -3.68 5.57 22.81
C ASN A 32 -4.06 4.40 23.72
N LYS A 33 -5.00 3.54 23.36
CA LYS A 33 -5.20 2.29 24.09
C LYS A 33 -4.13 1.27 23.66
N LYS A 34 -3.00 1.26 24.35
CA LYS A 34 -1.98 0.21 24.30
C LYS A 34 -2.62 -1.11 24.77
N SER A 35 -3.06 -1.93 23.83
CA SER A 35 -3.27 -3.35 24.09
C SER A 35 -1.90 -4.02 24.13
N GLY A 36 -1.57 -4.71 25.21
CA GLY A 36 -0.23 -5.20 25.54
C GLY A 36 0.37 -6.30 24.64
N LYS A 37 -0.06 -6.39 23.38
CA LYS A 37 0.47 -7.35 22.38
C LYS A 37 0.66 -6.72 20.97
N MET A 38 0.53 -5.40 20.85
CA MET A 38 0.75 -4.74 19.55
C MET A 38 2.22 -4.39 19.37
N PRO A 39 2.79 -4.53 18.16
CA PRO A 39 4.12 -4.05 17.84
C PRO A 39 4.27 -2.55 18.14
N PRO A 40 5.49 -2.05 18.41
CA PRO A 40 5.71 -0.63 18.68
C PRO A 40 5.18 0.22 17.50
N GLU A 41 4.44 1.28 17.81
CA GLU A 41 3.94 2.23 16.82
C GLU A 41 4.99 3.32 16.59
N VAL A 42 5.29 3.62 15.34
CA VAL A 42 6.18 4.71 14.95
C VAL A 42 5.62 6.03 15.47
N ALA A 43 6.48 6.90 15.99
CA ALA A 43 6.08 8.21 16.47
C ALA A 43 5.70 9.15 15.30
N GLY A 44 4.88 10.17 15.58
CA GLY A 44 4.54 11.20 14.59
C GLY A 44 3.27 10.90 13.76
N SER A 45 2.40 10.02 14.21
CA SER A 45 1.10 9.77 13.60
C SER A 45 0.21 11.01 13.67
N TRP A 46 -0.28 11.49 12.53
CA TRP A 46 -1.26 12.58 12.46
C TRP A 46 -2.69 12.03 12.50
N PRO A 47 -3.65 12.77 13.07
CA PRO A 47 -5.06 12.42 12.93
C PRO A 47 -5.44 12.32 11.45
N VAL A 48 -6.29 11.37 11.08
CA VAL A 48 -6.80 11.13 9.71
C VAL A 48 -5.77 10.58 8.71
N ILE A 49 -4.61 11.24 8.53
CA ILE A 49 -3.62 10.81 7.52
C ILE A 49 -2.57 9.82 8.07
N GLY A 50 -2.50 9.64 9.39
CA GLY A 50 -1.53 8.74 10.00
C GLY A 50 -0.08 9.12 9.68
N HIS A 51 0.71 8.15 9.23
CA HIS A 51 2.13 8.34 8.87
C HIS A 51 2.36 8.58 7.36
N LEU A 52 1.30 8.82 6.57
CA LEU A 52 1.45 9.02 5.12
C LEU A 52 2.39 10.17 4.77
N HIS A 53 2.46 11.23 5.59
CA HIS A 53 3.36 12.36 5.41
C HIS A 53 4.85 11.95 5.53
N LEU A 54 5.17 10.92 6.31
CA LEU A 54 6.53 10.39 6.45
C LEU A 54 6.93 9.50 5.26
N LEU A 55 5.95 8.91 4.56
CA LEU A 55 6.17 7.98 3.47
C LEU A 55 6.20 8.67 2.09
N GLY A 56 5.73 9.92 1.99
CA GLY A 56 5.50 10.66 0.74
C GLY A 56 6.64 11.59 0.29
N GLY A 57 7.85 11.46 0.77
CA GLY A 57 8.98 12.31 0.37
C GLY A 57 9.28 12.19 -1.14
N ARG A 58 9.36 13.35 -1.86
CA ARG A 58 9.54 13.41 -3.32
C ARG A 58 10.76 12.65 -3.87
N ASN A 59 11.78 12.39 -3.03
CA ASN A 59 13.04 11.74 -3.42
C ASN A 59 13.37 10.49 -2.59
N GLN A 60 12.48 10.04 -1.71
CA GLN A 60 12.74 8.88 -0.88
C GLN A 60 11.94 7.68 -1.38
N LEU A 61 12.66 6.60 -1.63
CA LEU A 61 12.04 5.33 -1.99
C LEU A 61 11.37 4.73 -0.74
N LEU A 62 10.11 4.35 -0.83
CA LEU A 62 9.31 3.83 0.28
C LEU A 62 10.03 2.74 1.09
N HIS A 63 10.68 1.80 0.41
CA HIS A 63 11.41 0.72 1.07
C HIS A 63 12.61 1.20 1.90
N LYS A 64 13.27 2.29 1.50
CA LYS A 64 14.39 2.88 2.28
C LYS A 64 13.86 3.59 3.53
N THR A 65 12.75 4.29 3.41
CA THR A 65 12.10 4.94 4.57
C THR A 65 11.63 3.89 5.58
N LEU A 66 10.99 2.81 5.12
CA LEU A 66 10.56 1.72 5.99
C LEU A 66 11.76 0.95 6.59
N GLY A 67 12.86 0.80 5.83
CA GLY A 67 14.11 0.22 6.33
C GLY A 67 14.71 1.03 7.48
N GLY A 68 14.83 2.36 7.32
CA GLY A 68 15.28 3.24 8.39
C GLY A 68 14.39 3.19 9.64
N MET A 69 13.06 3.12 9.46
CA MET A 69 12.15 2.90 10.58
C MET A 69 12.39 1.54 11.27
N ALA A 70 12.76 0.49 10.52
CA ALA A 70 13.08 -0.81 11.09
C ALA A 70 14.35 -0.78 11.94
N ASP A 71 15.33 0.03 11.57
CA ASP A 71 16.55 0.24 12.37
C ASP A 71 16.24 0.89 13.72
N ASP A 72 15.25 1.80 13.77
CA ASP A 72 14.86 2.53 14.97
C ASP A 72 13.88 1.75 15.88
N TYR A 73 12.89 1.07 15.29
CA TYR A 73 11.77 0.45 16.00
C TYR A 73 11.82 -1.08 16.06
N GLY A 74 12.79 -1.69 15.36
CA GLY A 74 12.95 -3.14 15.28
C GLY A 74 12.26 -3.76 14.06
N SER A 75 12.47 -5.07 13.89
CA SER A 75 12.02 -5.81 12.68
C SER A 75 10.52 -5.91 12.51
N ILE A 76 9.74 -5.67 13.56
CA ILE A 76 8.27 -5.62 13.50
C ILE A 76 7.80 -4.34 14.19
N PHE A 77 7.14 -3.48 13.45
CA PHE A 77 6.56 -2.25 13.97
C PHE A 77 5.22 -1.95 13.30
N SER A 78 4.48 -1.01 13.87
CA SER A 78 3.19 -0.59 13.33
C SER A 78 3.22 0.87 12.87
N ILE A 79 2.56 1.13 11.75
CA ILE A 79 2.30 2.45 11.21
C ILE A 79 0.80 2.60 10.95
N ARG A 80 0.36 3.83 10.72
CA ARG A 80 -1.01 4.12 10.24
C ARG A 80 -0.96 4.66 8.83
N LEU A 81 -1.64 3.99 7.92
CA LEU A 81 -1.88 4.48 6.56
C LEU A 81 -3.28 5.11 6.53
N GLY A 82 -3.34 6.43 6.70
CA GLY A 82 -4.60 7.09 7.02
C GLY A 82 -5.12 6.64 8.38
N ILE A 83 -6.34 6.14 8.41
CA ILE A 83 -7.00 5.60 9.61
C ILE A 83 -6.72 4.10 9.84
N HIS A 84 -6.06 3.43 8.89
CA HIS A 84 -5.85 1.98 8.91
C HIS A 84 -4.53 1.62 9.61
N PRO A 85 -4.57 0.86 10.72
CA PRO A 85 -3.35 0.33 11.33
C PRO A 85 -2.73 -0.72 10.39
N THR A 86 -1.43 -0.62 10.20
CA THR A 86 -0.66 -1.46 9.28
C THR A 86 0.59 -1.95 10.01
N ILE A 87 0.87 -3.24 9.93
CA ILE A 87 2.08 -3.84 10.48
C ILE A 87 3.12 -3.93 9.37
N VAL A 88 4.33 -3.49 9.66
CA VAL A 88 5.50 -3.62 8.80
C VAL A 88 6.41 -4.69 9.38
N VAL A 89 6.83 -5.62 8.54
CA VAL A 89 7.76 -6.70 8.89
C VAL A 89 8.96 -6.57 7.98
N SER A 90 10.15 -6.37 8.56
CA SER A 90 11.41 -6.17 7.83
C SER A 90 12.36 -7.36 7.93
N ASP A 91 12.07 -8.33 8.80
CA ASP A 91 12.87 -9.54 8.97
C ASP A 91 12.40 -10.66 8.04
N TRP A 92 13.33 -11.29 7.34
CA TRP A 92 13.01 -12.31 6.35
C TRP A 92 12.50 -13.61 6.98
N GLU A 93 13.00 -14.00 8.17
CA GLU A 93 12.58 -15.23 8.84
C GLU A 93 11.12 -15.14 9.28
N ILE A 94 10.75 -13.98 9.82
CA ILE A 94 9.38 -13.66 10.23
C ILE A 94 8.44 -13.63 9.01
N VAL A 95 8.89 -12.99 7.91
CA VAL A 95 8.14 -12.96 6.65
C VAL A 95 7.94 -14.37 6.10
N LYS A 96 8.98 -15.21 6.15
CA LYS A 96 8.89 -16.61 5.74
C LYS A 96 7.86 -17.37 6.56
N GLU A 97 7.87 -17.21 7.88
CA GLU A 97 6.87 -17.85 8.76
C GLU A 97 5.44 -17.36 8.43
N CYS A 98 5.25 -16.05 8.20
CA CYS A 98 3.95 -15.51 7.82
C CYS A 98 3.41 -16.12 6.52
N PHE A 99 4.27 -16.36 5.52
CA PHE A 99 3.86 -16.84 4.20
C PHE A 99 4.02 -18.36 4.00
N THR A 100 4.45 -19.08 4.99
CA THR A 100 4.50 -20.56 4.98
C THR A 100 3.58 -21.17 6.02
N ALA A 101 3.97 -21.13 7.30
CA ALA A 101 3.20 -21.75 8.38
C ALA A 101 1.85 -21.07 8.62
N ASN A 102 1.79 -19.76 8.47
CA ASN A 102 0.61 -18.94 8.75
C ASN A 102 -0.03 -18.31 7.48
N ASP A 103 0.25 -18.87 6.29
CA ASP A 103 -0.19 -18.33 5.00
C ASP A 103 -1.69 -18.08 4.92
N ARG A 104 -2.50 -18.96 5.50
CA ARG A 104 -3.96 -18.83 5.54
C ARG A 104 -4.45 -17.55 6.22
N VAL A 105 -3.76 -17.12 7.28
CA VAL A 105 -4.13 -15.92 8.06
C VAL A 105 -3.78 -14.66 7.26
N PHE A 106 -2.63 -14.67 6.56
CA PHE A 106 -2.10 -13.53 5.85
C PHE A 106 -2.47 -13.48 4.35
N SER A 107 -3.12 -14.53 3.82
CA SER A 107 -3.45 -14.61 2.39
C SER A 107 -4.59 -13.70 1.94
N THR A 108 -5.40 -13.16 2.86
CA THR A 108 -6.53 -12.30 2.52
C THR A 108 -6.05 -10.93 2.03
N ARG A 109 -6.54 -10.49 0.88
CA ARG A 109 -6.22 -9.20 0.29
C ARG A 109 -7.05 -8.08 0.91
N PRO A 110 -6.50 -6.85 1.10
CA PRO A 110 -7.25 -5.73 1.62
C PRO A 110 -8.36 -5.33 0.65
N LYS A 111 -9.52 -4.99 1.19
CA LYS A 111 -10.64 -4.47 0.39
C LYS A 111 -10.42 -2.99 0.15
N SER A 112 -10.43 -2.56 -1.11
CA SER A 112 -10.39 -1.15 -1.49
C SER A 112 -11.47 -0.83 -2.52
N LEU A 113 -11.89 0.43 -2.58
CA LEU A 113 -12.85 0.90 -3.57
C LEU A 113 -12.28 0.74 -4.98
N ALA A 114 -10.99 0.99 -5.16
CA ALA A 114 -10.30 0.80 -6.44
C ALA A 114 -10.41 -0.66 -6.92
N LEU A 115 -10.12 -1.63 -6.05
CA LEU A 115 -10.25 -3.06 -6.39
C LEU A 115 -11.71 -3.47 -6.63
N LYS A 116 -12.66 -2.85 -5.93
CA LYS A 116 -14.08 -3.12 -6.17
C LYS A 116 -14.50 -2.71 -7.58
N ILE A 117 -14.01 -1.59 -8.09
CA ILE A 117 -14.39 -1.05 -9.41
C ILE A 117 -13.55 -1.68 -10.52
N MET A 118 -12.22 -1.69 -10.38
CA MET A 118 -11.30 -2.12 -11.45
C MET A 118 -11.15 -3.63 -11.55
N ASP A 119 -11.43 -4.36 -10.49
CA ASP A 119 -11.17 -5.79 -10.34
C ASP A 119 -12.46 -6.61 -10.20
N TYR A 120 -13.57 -6.09 -10.74
CA TYR A 120 -14.87 -6.76 -10.74
C TYR A 120 -15.25 -7.34 -9.36
N ASN A 121 -15.20 -6.53 -8.30
CA ASN A 121 -15.40 -6.98 -6.90
C ASN A 121 -14.38 -8.01 -6.40
N GLN A 122 -13.11 -7.86 -6.74
CA GLN A 122 -12.04 -8.77 -6.34
C GLN A 122 -12.21 -10.21 -6.89
N THR A 123 -12.71 -10.34 -8.11
CA THR A 123 -12.87 -11.64 -8.76
C THR A 123 -11.65 -12.05 -9.57
N THR A 124 -10.70 -11.15 -9.84
CA THR A 124 -9.47 -11.53 -10.52
C THR A 124 -8.56 -12.36 -9.62
N PHE A 125 -7.82 -13.27 -10.20
CA PHE A 125 -6.96 -14.23 -9.50
C PHE A 125 -5.99 -13.57 -8.49
N GLY A 126 -5.42 -12.41 -8.83
CA GLY A 126 -4.42 -11.74 -7.99
C GLY A 126 -4.98 -11.10 -6.71
N PHE A 127 -6.26 -10.69 -6.73
CA PHE A 127 -6.88 -9.93 -5.65
C PHE A 127 -8.06 -10.65 -4.99
N ALA A 128 -8.44 -11.82 -5.49
CA ALA A 128 -9.49 -12.62 -4.89
C ALA A 128 -9.12 -13.02 -3.44
N PRO A 129 -10.08 -12.92 -2.50
CA PRO A 129 -9.89 -13.39 -1.13
C PRO A 129 -9.58 -14.89 -1.12
N TYR A 130 -8.76 -15.32 -0.14
CA TYR A 130 -8.48 -16.73 0.02
C TYR A 130 -9.77 -17.52 0.35
N GLY A 131 -10.12 -18.48 -0.51
CA GLY A 131 -11.35 -19.26 -0.39
C GLY A 131 -11.45 -20.34 -1.47
N ARG A 132 -12.62 -20.94 -1.61
CA ARG A 132 -12.87 -21.96 -2.63
C ARG A 132 -12.65 -21.41 -4.03
N TYR A 133 -13.24 -20.25 -4.33
CA TYR A 133 -13.09 -19.57 -5.62
C TYR A 133 -11.62 -19.34 -6.00
N TRP A 134 -10.82 -18.78 -5.09
CA TRP A 134 -9.40 -18.54 -5.34
C TRP A 134 -8.64 -19.84 -5.61
N ARG A 135 -8.91 -20.91 -4.87
CA ARG A 135 -8.27 -22.22 -5.08
C ARG A 135 -8.61 -22.83 -6.43
N ASP A 136 -9.89 -22.73 -6.83
CA ASP A 136 -10.35 -23.26 -8.11
C ASP A 136 -9.73 -22.46 -9.27
N MET A 137 -9.71 -21.14 -9.17
CA MET A 137 -9.03 -20.27 -10.14
C MET A 137 -7.53 -20.50 -10.21
N ARG A 138 -6.86 -20.67 -9.05
CA ARG A 138 -5.43 -21.01 -9.02
C ARG A 138 -5.16 -22.35 -9.71
N LYS A 139 -5.97 -23.37 -9.44
CA LYS A 139 -5.83 -24.68 -10.10
C LYS A 139 -5.96 -24.54 -11.61
N LEU A 140 -6.96 -23.83 -12.09
CA LEU A 140 -7.19 -23.57 -13.52
C LEU A 140 -5.98 -22.86 -14.14
N VAL A 141 -5.51 -21.77 -13.54
CA VAL A 141 -4.36 -21.02 -14.03
C VAL A 141 -3.10 -21.89 -14.08
N MET A 142 -2.82 -22.67 -13.04
CA MET A 142 -1.62 -23.51 -12.99
C MET A 142 -1.65 -24.67 -13.98
N VAL A 143 -2.82 -25.27 -14.21
CA VAL A 143 -2.96 -26.44 -15.10
C VAL A 143 -3.11 -26.02 -16.55
N GLU A 144 -3.97 -25.03 -16.82
CA GLU A 144 -4.32 -24.67 -18.19
C GLU A 144 -3.41 -23.59 -18.81
N LEU A 145 -2.90 -22.65 -17.99
CA LEU A 145 -2.11 -21.53 -18.53
C LEU A 145 -0.61 -21.68 -18.24
N LEU A 146 -0.25 -22.10 -17.02
CA LEU A 146 1.14 -22.11 -16.56
C LEU A 146 1.74 -23.51 -16.47
N SER A 147 1.09 -24.53 -17.04
CA SER A 147 1.70 -25.86 -17.15
C SER A 147 2.94 -25.83 -18.05
N ASN A 148 3.93 -26.68 -17.76
CA ASN A 148 5.16 -26.76 -18.55
C ASN A 148 4.85 -26.98 -20.03
N HIS A 149 3.87 -27.79 -20.35
CA HIS A 149 3.44 -28.04 -21.74
C HIS A 149 2.97 -26.74 -22.43
N ARG A 150 2.10 -25.94 -21.76
CA ARG A 150 1.62 -24.66 -22.32
C ARG A 150 2.76 -23.64 -22.43
N LEU A 151 3.65 -23.62 -21.45
CA LEU A 151 4.81 -22.70 -21.47
C LEU A 151 5.76 -23.03 -22.64
N GLU A 152 5.97 -24.30 -22.96
CA GLU A 152 6.77 -24.71 -24.11
C GLU A 152 6.08 -24.37 -25.45
N LEU A 153 4.77 -24.63 -25.56
CA LEU A 153 4.01 -24.23 -26.76
C LEU A 153 4.08 -22.75 -27.05
N LEU A 154 4.11 -21.91 -26.01
CA LEU A 154 4.16 -20.44 -26.14
C LEU A 154 5.60 -19.88 -26.12
N LYS A 155 6.62 -20.73 -26.12
CA LYS A 155 8.02 -20.32 -26.07
C LYS A 155 8.37 -19.39 -27.23
N HIS A 156 7.99 -19.73 -28.43
CA HIS A 156 8.27 -18.92 -29.63
C HIS A 156 7.69 -17.50 -29.53
N VAL A 157 6.50 -17.34 -28.94
CA VAL A 157 5.88 -16.04 -28.73
C VAL A 157 6.72 -15.21 -27.76
N ARG A 158 7.11 -15.80 -26.62
CA ARG A 158 7.94 -15.12 -25.63
C ARG A 158 9.29 -14.70 -26.21
N ASP A 159 9.95 -15.58 -26.94
CA ASP A 159 11.25 -15.31 -27.54
C ASP A 159 11.16 -14.19 -28.59
N THR A 160 10.08 -14.18 -29.39
CA THR A 160 9.83 -13.13 -30.38
C THR A 160 9.55 -11.79 -29.71
N GLU A 161 8.63 -11.73 -28.75
CA GLU A 161 8.25 -10.50 -28.05
C GLU A 161 9.44 -9.93 -27.23
N THR A 162 10.19 -10.80 -26.57
CA THR A 162 11.39 -10.39 -25.83
C THR A 162 12.46 -9.83 -26.79
N SER A 163 12.64 -10.44 -27.95
CA SER A 163 13.60 -9.97 -28.96
C SER A 163 13.18 -8.62 -29.56
N LEU A 164 11.90 -8.41 -29.81
CA LEU A 164 11.36 -7.13 -30.27
C LEU A 164 11.54 -6.04 -29.21
N LEU A 165 11.20 -6.33 -27.96
CA LEU A 165 11.39 -5.40 -26.85
C LEU A 165 12.86 -4.99 -26.70
N MET A 166 13.79 -5.96 -26.78
CA MET A 166 15.23 -5.68 -26.69
C MET A 166 15.72 -4.82 -27.86
N LYS A 167 15.24 -5.05 -29.09
CA LYS A 167 15.57 -4.20 -30.24
C LYS A 167 15.07 -2.77 -30.07
N ASP A 168 13.85 -2.59 -29.57
CA ASP A 168 13.29 -1.26 -29.32
C ASP A 168 14.03 -0.53 -28.19
N PHE A 169 14.40 -1.26 -27.15
CA PHE A 169 15.21 -0.71 -26.07
C PHE A 169 16.58 -0.23 -26.54
N MET A 170 17.28 -1.03 -27.34
CA MET A 170 18.56 -0.66 -27.94
C MET A 170 18.45 0.54 -28.88
N ARG A 171 17.40 0.60 -29.70
CA ARG A 171 17.11 1.73 -30.57
C ARG A 171 16.90 3.03 -29.80
N ASN A 172 16.09 2.96 -28.75
CA ASN A 172 15.82 4.13 -27.89
C ASN A 172 17.07 4.60 -27.15
N ARG A 173 17.93 3.68 -26.70
CA ARG A 173 19.21 4.01 -26.09
C ARG A 173 20.14 4.77 -27.05
N GLN A 174 20.29 4.28 -28.27
CA GLN A 174 21.09 4.97 -29.31
C GLN A 174 20.54 6.36 -29.64
N GLY A 175 19.22 6.51 -29.66
CA GLY A 175 18.57 7.82 -29.86
C GLY A 175 18.80 8.79 -28.70
N MET A 176 18.95 8.30 -27.47
CA MET A 176 19.28 9.13 -26.31
C MET A 176 20.76 9.51 -26.26
N GLU A 177 21.66 8.58 -26.56
CA GLU A 177 23.10 8.88 -26.66
C GLU A 177 23.40 9.91 -27.76
N GLY A 178 22.74 9.82 -28.90
CA GLY A 178 22.83 10.83 -29.96
C GLY A 178 22.35 12.23 -29.56
N LYS A 179 21.38 12.33 -28.65
CA LYS A 179 20.91 13.63 -28.13
C LYS A 179 21.81 14.23 -27.05
N LEU A 180 22.60 13.40 -26.35
CA LEU A 180 23.55 13.87 -25.31
C LEU A 180 24.88 14.37 -25.89
N LEU A 181 25.22 13.99 -27.12
CA LEU A 181 26.46 14.43 -27.80
C LEU A 181 26.35 15.83 -28.46
N TRP A 182 25.15 16.45 -28.47
CA TRP A 182 24.89 17.77 -29.08
C TRP A 182 24.46 18.84 -28.08
N LYS A 183 24.76 18.67 -26.80
CA LYS A 183 24.69 19.73 -25.76
C LYS A 183 26.08 19.93 -25.16
#